data_7b3487c1b39d54ffc65363ad16c0b090
#
_entry.id   7b3487c1b39d54ffc65363ad16c0b090
#
_cell.length_a   1.000
_cell.length_b   1.000
_cell.length_c   1.000
_cell.angle_alpha   90.00
_cell.angle_beta   90.00
_cell.angle_gamma   90.00
#
_symmetry.space_group_name_H-M   'P 1'
#
loop_
_entity.id
_entity.type
_entity.pdbx_description
1 polymer ?
#
loop_
_entity_poly.entity_id
_entity_poly.type
_entity_poly.pdbx_seq_one_letter_code
_entity_poly.pdbx_strand_id
1 'polypeptide(L)'
;MKYIDEFRDGAIARKIADRLRAEALPGRDYSFMEFCGGHTHAISRYGIAELLPPNVRMVHGPGCPVCVLPIGRIDLAIQLALERGAIVCTYGDTMRVPASDNLSLVRAKARGGDIRMVYSGADALEIARREPQREVVFFAIGFETTTPPTALTIRRAKEEGLANFSVLCCHVLTPAAITHILESPEVRDSGTLPLDGFVGPAHVSIVIGSAPYEPFAAAYRKPVVIAGFEPVDVMQAVLMLVRQVNEGRSVVENEFTRAVGRQGNRHAQALVAEVLETRPGFEWRGLGEVPASALRIRQEWAAFDAEARFGLEYRAVPDNKACECGAILRGVKKPADCKIFGTVCTPENPVGSCMVSSEGACAAHWSYGRFRDIPVRAEALA
;
A
#
# COMPACT_ATOMS: atom_id res chain seq x y z
N MET A 1 16.27 -10.11 -19.35
CA MET A 1 16.94 -10.15 -18.01
C MET A 1 16.36 -11.33 -17.26
N LYS A 2 17.18 -12.24 -16.77
CA LYS A 2 16.71 -13.43 -16.04
C LYS A 2 15.74 -13.04 -14.91
N TYR A 3 14.64 -13.79 -14.75
CA TYR A 3 13.56 -13.56 -13.79
C TYR A 3 12.68 -12.31 -14.04
N ILE A 4 12.81 -11.66 -15.21
CA ILE A 4 11.97 -10.54 -15.61
C ILE A 4 11.33 -10.81 -16.97
N ASP A 5 12.14 -11.02 -18.01
CA ASP A 5 11.62 -11.10 -19.39
C ASP A 5 10.70 -12.32 -19.59
N GLU A 6 11.03 -13.46 -18.98
CA GLU A 6 10.19 -14.66 -19.01
C GLU A 6 8.82 -14.46 -18.32
N PHE A 7 8.73 -13.56 -17.32
CA PHE A 7 7.48 -13.25 -16.63
C PHE A 7 6.68 -12.12 -17.31
N ARG A 8 7.23 -11.50 -18.36
CA ARG A 8 6.59 -10.53 -19.25
C ARG A 8 6.18 -11.10 -20.59
N ASP A 9 6.34 -12.40 -20.79
CA ASP A 9 6.01 -13.08 -22.04
C ASP A 9 4.49 -13.07 -22.28
N GLY A 10 4.04 -12.29 -23.28
CA GLY A 10 2.64 -12.20 -23.65
C GLY A 10 2.05 -13.50 -24.19
N ALA A 11 2.86 -14.42 -24.73
CA ALA A 11 2.37 -15.71 -25.19
C ALA A 11 2.05 -16.63 -24.01
N ILE A 12 2.88 -16.59 -22.95
CA ILE A 12 2.60 -17.31 -21.72
C ILE A 12 1.37 -16.73 -21.03
N ALA A 13 1.25 -15.39 -20.94
CA ALA A 13 0.10 -14.73 -20.34
C ALA A 13 -1.22 -15.12 -21.07
N ARG A 14 -1.22 -15.17 -22.41
CA ARG A 14 -2.39 -15.61 -23.18
C ARG A 14 -2.75 -17.08 -22.92
N LYS A 15 -1.75 -17.98 -22.85
CA LYS A 15 -2.00 -19.39 -22.49
C LYS A 15 -2.64 -19.54 -21.12
N ILE A 16 -2.22 -18.72 -20.12
CA ILE A 16 -2.85 -18.71 -18.80
C ILE A 16 -4.27 -18.16 -18.88
N ALA A 17 -4.52 -17.11 -19.70
CA ALA A 17 -5.85 -16.58 -19.94
C ALA A 17 -6.78 -17.64 -20.56
N ASP A 18 -6.30 -18.45 -21.51
CA ASP A 18 -7.09 -19.54 -22.10
C ASP A 18 -7.41 -20.63 -21.06
N ARG A 19 -6.46 -20.94 -20.17
CA ARG A 19 -6.72 -21.85 -19.06
C ARG A 19 -7.72 -21.28 -18.07
N LEU A 20 -7.64 -20.01 -17.74
CA LEU A 20 -8.63 -19.32 -16.90
C LEU A 20 -10.03 -19.41 -17.51
N ARG A 21 -10.18 -19.20 -18.82
CA ARG A 21 -11.47 -19.35 -19.52
C ARG A 21 -12.02 -20.78 -19.47
N ALA A 22 -11.13 -21.77 -19.50
CA ALA A 22 -11.51 -23.18 -19.44
C ALA A 22 -11.86 -23.63 -18.00
N GLU A 23 -11.21 -23.06 -16.97
CA GLU A 23 -11.35 -23.50 -15.59
C GLU A 23 -12.34 -22.64 -14.76
N ALA A 24 -12.62 -21.41 -15.19
CA ALA A 24 -13.68 -20.60 -14.55
C ALA A 24 -15.07 -21.18 -14.89
N LEU A 25 -15.80 -21.56 -13.84
CA LEU A 25 -17.09 -22.25 -13.99
C LEU A 25 -18.13 -21.29 -14.57
N PRO A 26 -18.92 -21.72 -15.58
CA PRO A 26 -20.02 -20.94 -16.08
C PRO A 26 -21.07 -20.64 -15.00
N GLY A 27 -21.56 -19.39 -14.98
CA GLY A 27 -22.59 -18.98 -14.01
C GLY A 27 -22.07 -18.70 -12.59
N ARG A 28 -20.75 -18.77 -12.37
CA ARG A 28 -20.11 -18.33 -11.13
C ARG A 28 -19.25 -17.10 -11.39
N ASP A 29 -19.43 -16.04 -10.59
CA ASP A 29 -18.56 -14.90 -10.54
C ASP A 29 -17.43 -15.13 -9.53
N TYR A 30 -16.23 -14.66 -9.85
CA TYR A 30 -15.04 -14.69 -9.00
C TYR A 30 -14.55 -13.28 -8.76
N SER A 31 -14.24 -12.96 -7.50
CA SER A 31 -13.69 -11.66 -7.10
C SER A 31 -12.47 -11.84 -6.25
N PHE A 32 -11.33 -11.40 -6.73
CA PHE A 32 -10.06 -11.49 -6.01
C PHE A 32 -9.53 -10.09 -5.71
N MET A 33 -9.25 -9.83 -4.43
CA MET A 33 -8.69 -8.55 -4.00
C MET A 33 -7.18 -8.65 -3.95
N GLU A 34 -6.50 -7.68 -4.57
CA GLU A 34 -5.06 -7.52 -4.43
C GLU A 34 -4.73 -6.53 -3.30
N PHE A 35 -3.62 -6.76 -2.61
CA PHE A 35 -3.20 -6.03 -1.43
C PHE A 35 -1.80 -5.42 -1.57
N CYS A 36 -1.45 -4.98 -2.78
CA CYS A 36 -0.17 -4.33 -3.01
C CYS A 36 -0.27 -3.33 -4.16
N GLY A 37 0.19 -2.11 -3.95
CA GLY A 37 0.24 -1.10 -4.99
C GLY A 37 1.03 -1.53 -6.23
N GLY A 38 2.03 -2.40 -6.07
CA GLY A 38 2.73 -3.04 -7.19
C GLY A 38 1.82 -3.90 -8.07
N HIS A 39 0.87 -4.65 -7.48
CA HIS A 39 -0.15 -5.39 -8.25
C HIS A 39 -1.12 -4.44 -8.92
N THR A 40 -1.63 -3.41 -8.21
CA THR A 40 -2.49 -2.37 -8.78
C THR A 40 -1.86 -1.76 -10.05
N HIS A 41 -0.59 -1.39 -9.93
CA HIS A 41 0.19 -0.83 -11.04
C HIS A 41 0.35 -1.83 -12.19
N ALA A 42 0.74 -3.08 -11.90
CA ALA A 42 0.94 -4.12 -12.91
C ALA A 42 -0.37 -4.47 -13.64
N ILE A 43 -1.47 -4.66 -12.91
CA ILE A 43 -2.78 -4.96 -13.47
C ILE A 43 -3.21 -3.87 -14.43
N SER A 44 -3.08 -2.61 -14.02
CA SER A 44 -3.44 -1.46 -14.86
C SER A 44 -2.49 -1.28 -16.03
N ARG A 45 -1.17 -1.37 -15.82
CA ARG A 45 -0.15 -1.13 -16.85
C ARG A 45 -0.20 -2.16 -17.98
N TYR A 46 -0.31 -3.44 -17.63
CA TYR A 46 -0.27 -4.53 -18.61
C TYR A 46 -1.64 -4.96 -19.10
N GLY A 47 -2.74 -4.33 -18.65
CA GLY A 47 -4.07 -4.68 -19.06
C GLY A 47 -4.48 -6.10 -18.65
N ILE A 48 -4.09 -6.53 -17.46
CA ILE A 48 -4.36 -7.89 -16.99
C ILE A 48 -5.88 -8.13 -16.88
N ALA A 49 -6.63 -7.11 -16.42
CA ALA A 49 -8.07 -7.23 -16.25
C ALA A 49 -8.79 -7.60 -17.56
N GLU A 50 -8.31 -7.13 -18.72
CA GLU A 50 -8.88 -7.40 -20.04
C GLU A 50 -8.52 -8.82 -20.55
N LEU A 51 -7.52 -9.46 -19.97
CA LEU A 51 -7.16 -10.85 -20.30
C LEU A 51 -7.99 -11.87 -19.51
N LEU A 52 -8.58 -11.46 -18.41
CA LEU A 52 -9.39 -12.34 -17.56
C LEU A 52 -10.73 -12.68 -18.24
N PRO A 53 -11.33 -13.86 -17.94
CA PRO A 53 -12.70 -14.15 -18.32
C PRO A 53 -13.67 -13.13 -17.70
N PRO A 54 -14.83 -12.84 -18.34
CA PRO A 54 -15.75 -11.79 -17.90
C PRO A 54 -16.34 -12.03 -16.50
N ASN A 55 -16.34 -13.26 -16.03
CA ASN A 55 -16.78 -13.67 -14.69
C ASN A 55 -15.65 -13.73 -13.65
N VAL A 56 -14.41 -13.31 -14.00
CA VAL A 56 -13.28 -13.20 -13.08
C VAL A 56 -12.82 -11.75 -12.99
N ARG A 57 -12.91 -11.15 -11.84
CA ARG A 57 -12.55 -9.75 -11.63
C ARG A 57 -11.49 -9.55 -10.56
N MET A 58 -10.60 -8.60 -10.79
CA MET A 58 -9.68 -8.07 -9.79
C MET A 58 -10.30 -6.88 -9.08
N VAL A 59 -10.09 -6.82 -7.78
CA VAL A 59 -10.56 -5.75 -6.89
C VAL A 59 -9.35 -5.13 -6.22
N HIS A 60 -9.27 -3.81 -6.22
CA HIS A 60 -8.19 -3.11 -5.54
C HIS A 60 -8.44 -3.05 -4.04
N GLY A 61 -7.41 -3.39 -3.26
CA GLY A 61 -7.37 -3.26 -1.82
C GLY A 61 -6.45 -2.11 -1.37
N PRO A 62 -6.29 -1.89 -0.05
CA PRO A 62 -5.50 -0.79 0.51
C PRO A 62 -3.99 -1.09 0.50
N GLY A 63 -3.44 -1.47 -0.65
CA GLY A 63 -2.05 -1.91 -0.83
C GLY A 63 -1.02 -0.80 -1.03
N CYS A 64 -1.42 0.47 -1.05
CA CYS A 64 -0.52 1.61 -1.23
C CYS A 64 -0.36 2.39 0.09
N PRO A 65 0.86 2.50 0.67
CA PRO A 65 1.04 3.14 1.98
C PRO A 65 0.72 4.63 1.97
N VAL A 66 0.96 5.31 0.85
CA VAL A 66 0.61 6.72 0.64
C VAL A 66 -0.91 6.90 0.63
N CYS A 67 -1.63 5.94 0.05
CA CYS A 67 -3.08 6.00 -0.10
C CYS A 67 -3.83 5.86 1.23
N VAL A 68 -3.27 5.09 2.15
CA VAL A 68 -3.88 4.80 3.45
C VAL A 68 -3.39 5.71 4.58
N LEU A 69 -2.47 6.64 4.27
CA LEU A 69 -1.92 7.58 5.26
C LEU A 69 -2.97 8.61 5.68
N PRO A 70 -3.35 8.68 6.98
CA PRO A 70 -4.36 9.63 7.45
C PRO A 70 -3.88 11.08 7.35
N ILE A 71 -4.81 11.99 7.13
CA ILE A 71 -4.54 13.44 7.04
C ILE A 71 -3.81 13.94 8.28
N GLY A 72 -4.28 13.58 9.48
CA GLY A 72 -3.67 14.04 10.73
C GLY A 72 -2.19 13.64 10.89
N ARG A 73 -1.71 12.56 10.25
CA ARG A 73 -0.29 12.19 10.26
C ARG A 73 0.54 13.12 9.37
N ILE A 74 -0.03 13.59 8.28
CA ILE A 74 0.61 14.59 7.40
C ILE A 74 0.64 15.95 8.11
N ASP A 75 -0.43 16.30 8.81
CA ASP A 75 -0.50 17.52 9.61
C ASP A 75 0.56 17.55 10.70
N LEU A 76 0.85 16.43 11.38
CA LEU A 76 1.96 16.33 12.34
C LEU A 76 3.32 16.59 11.68
N ALA A 77 3.55 16.06 10.48
CA ALA A 77 4.78 16.32 9.74
C ALA A 77 4.91 17.80 9.30
N ILE A 78 3.79 18.43 8.93
CA ILE A 78 3.72 19.86 8.63
C ILE A 78 4.00 20.69 9.88
N GLN A 79 3.41 20.32 11.01
CA GLN A 79 3.62 20.97 12.31
C GLN A 79 5.11 20.94 12.71
N LEU A 80 5.76 19.78 12.56
CA LEU A 80 7.19 19.63 12.83
C LEU A 80 8.03 20.61 12.00
N ALA A 81 7.70 20.76 10.71
CA ALA A 81 8.46 21.64 9.82
C ALA A 81 8.20 23.13 10.07
N LEU A 82 6.93 23.54 10.23
CA LEU A 82 6.54 24.95 10.29
C LEU A 82 6.58 25.52 11.70
N GLU A 83 6.23 24.73 12.73
CA GLU A 83 6.11 25.24 14.10
C GLU A 83 7.31 24.86 14.97
N ARG A 84 7.92 23.68 14.73
CA ARG A 84 9.09 23.22 15.50
C ARG A 84 10.42 23.52 14.81
N GLY A 85 10.41 23.97 13.55
CA GLY A 85 11.61 24.29 12.78
C GLY A 85 12.48 23.08 12.44
N ALA A 86 11.92 21.87 12.56
CA ALA A 86 12.64 20.64 12.23
C ALA A 86 12.81 20.48 10.72
N ILE A 87 13.91 19.84 10.31
CA ILE A 87 14.07 19.34 8.96
C ILE A 87 13.26 18.06 8.85
N VAL A 88 12.19 18.06 8.05
CA VAL A 88 11.37 16.88 7.82
C VAL A 88 11.82 16.20 6.53
N CYS A 89 12.30 14.97 6.64
CA CYS A 89 12.73 14.13 5.53
C CYS A 89 11.65 13.07 5.22
N THR A 90 11.24 12.92 3.97
CA THR A 90 10.25 11.91 3.57
C THR A 90 10.40 11.51 2.11
N TYR A 91 9.66 10.48 1.70
CA TYR A 91 9.62 10.00 0.31
C TYR A 91 8.86 10.95 -0.62
N GLY A 92 9.22 10.93 -1.91
CA GLY A 92 8.70 11.86 -2.90
C GLY A 92 7.17 11.85 -3.05
N ASP A 93 6.55 10.69 -3.02
CA ASP A 93 5.10 10.54 -3.13
C ASP A 93 4.37 11.21 -1.97
N THR A 94 4.89 11.07 -0.75
CA THR A 94 4.31 11.66 0.46
C THR A 94 4.23 13.18 0.40
N MET A 95 5.16 13.81 -0.33
CA MET A 95 5.22 15.27 -0.47
C MET A 95 3.93 15.89 -0.98
N ARG A 96 3.17 15.19 -1.82
CA ARG A 96 1.96 15.71 -2.49
C ARG A 96 0.65 15.28 -1.87
N VAL A 97 0.70 14.44 -0.83
CA VAL A 97 -0.54 13.94 -0.18
C VAL A 97 -1.31 15.11 0.42
N PRO A 98 -2.62 15.22 0.12
CA PRO A 98 -3.45 16.26 0.69
C PRO A 98 -3.56 16.16 2.22
N ALA A 99 -3.35 17.29 2.89
CA ALA A 99 -3.46 17.51 4.32
C ALA A 99 -4.65 18.45 4.63
N SER A 100 -4.79 18.88 5.88
CA SER A 100 -5.75 19.89 6.29
C SER A 100 -5.52 21.23 5.60
N ASP A 101 -6.54 22.06 5.51
CA ASP A 101 -6.47 23.45 5.00
C ASP A 101 -5.86 23.58 3.60
N ASN A 102 -6.15 22.60 2.73
CA ASN A 102 -5.54 22.51 1.40
C ASN A 102 -4.01 22.49 1.42
N LEU A 103 -3.39 22.06 2.52
CA LEU A 103 -1.95 21.90 2.60
C LEU A 103 -1.50 20.56 1.99
N SER A 104 -0.21 20.46 1.84
CA SER A 104 0.60 19.26 1.61
C SER A 104 2.03 19.60 2.04
N LEU A 105 2.91 18.63 2.12
CA LEU A 105 4.30 18.91 2.46
C LEU A 105 4.99 19.82 1.41
N VAL A 106 4.62 19.72 0.12
CA VAL A 106 5.10 20.66 -0.91
C VAL A 106 4.64 22.09 -0.61
N ARG A 107 3.37 22.28 -0.24
CA ARG A 107 2.83 23.61 0.10
C ARG A 107 3.38 24.14 1.42
N ALA A 108 3.63 23.27 2.40
CA ALA A 108 4.30 23.63 3.65
C ALA A 108 5.76 24.08 3.40
N LYS A 109 6.47 23.39 2.49
CA LYS A 109 7.81 23.82 2.03
C LYS A 109 7.78 25.21 1.40
N ALA A 110 6.78 25.50 0.56
CA ALA A 110 6.60 26.82 -0.04
C ALA A 110 6.31 27.93 1.00
N ARG A 111 5.79 27.56 2.19
CA ARG A 111 5.57 28.46 3.33
C ARG A 111 6.79 28.60 4.26
N GLY A 112 7.92 28.05 3.88
CA GLY A 112 9.20 28.16 4.62
C GLY A 112 9.55 26.95 5.50
N GLY A 113 8.75 25.89 5.50
CA GLY A 113 9.12 24.62 6.17
C GLY A 113 10.32 23.95 5.48
N ASP A 114 11.30 23.49 6.26
CA ASP A 114 12.43 22.73 5.71
C ASP A 114 12.04 21.26 5.52
N ILE A 115 11.52 20.95 4.33
CA ILE A 115 11.05 19.63 3.97
C ILE A 115 11.89 19.11 2.81
N ARG A 116 12.50 17.94 3.01
CA ARG A 116 13.46 17.35 2.09
C ARG A 116 13.01 15.98 1.61
N MET A 117 13.01 15.80 0.30
CA MET A 117 12.79 14.50 -0.31
C MET A 117 14.04 13.64 -0.14
N VAL A 118 13.85 12.40 0.32
CA VAL A 118 14.92 11.41 0.49
C VAL A 118 14.48 10.08 -0.14
N TYR A 119 15.44 9.23 -0.47
CA TYR A 119 15.20 7.90 -1.01
C TYR A 119 15.21 6.82 0.08
N SER A 120 15.80 7.13 1.23
CA SER A 120 15.91 6.20 2.37
C SER A 120 16.07 6.94 3.70
N GLY A 121 15.87 6.22 4.81
CA GLY A 121 16.20 6.75 6.13
C GLY A 121 17.70 7.04 6.31
N ALA A 122 18.59 6.36 5.55
CA ALA A 122 20.02 6.63 5.57
C ALA A 122 20.35 8.04 5.07
N ASP A 123 19.61 8.56 4.08
CA ASP A 123 19.79 9.93 3.61
C ASP A 123 19.41 10.95 4.69
N ALA A 124 18.36 10.64 5.49
CA ALA A 124 17.97 11.47 6.63
C ALA A 124 19.04 11.47 7.74
N LEU A 125 19.69 10.31 8.00
CA LEU A 125 20.86 10.26 8.90
C LEU A 125 22.02 11.12 8.41
N GLU A 126 22.30 11.08 7.11
CA GLU A 126 23.37 11.90 6.53
C GLU A 126 23.08 13.40 6.69
N ILE A 127 21.82 13.80 6.57
CA ILE A 127 21.40 15.19 6.86
C ILE A 127 21.62 15.50 8.34
N ALA A 128 21.26 14.61 9.27
CA ALA A 128 21.47 14.81 10.69
C ALA A 128 22.96 14.98 11.06
N ARG A 129 23.85 14.21 10.43
CA ARG A 129 25.30 14.36 10.61
C ARG A 129 25.82 15.72 10.14
N ARG A 130 25.31 16.23 9.03
CA ARG A 130 25.74 17.51 8.43
C ARG A 130 25.18 18.73 9.14
N GLU A 131 24.05 18.56 9.82
CA GLU A 131 23.34 19.66 10.47
C GLU A 131 23.11 19.35 11.97
N PRO A 132 24.19 19.17 12.78
CA PRO A 132 24.09 18.67 14.16
C PRO A 132 23.37 19.62 15.12
N GLN A 133 23.18 20.88 14.74
CA GLN A 133 22.47 21.90 15.52
C GLN A 133 20.98 21.97 15.21
N ARG A 134 20.49 21.15 14.26
CA ARG A 134 19.09 21.15 13.83
C ARG A 134 18.46 19.79 14.03
N GLU A 135 17.21 19.81 14.46
CA GLU A 135 16.40 18.60 14.55
C GLU A 135 16.09 18.05 13.17
N VAL A 136 16.33 16.76 12.96
CA VAL A 136 16.00 16.04 11.73
C VAL A 136 15.00 14.95 12.04
N VAL A 137 13.85 15.01 11.41
CA VAL A 137 12.79 14.04 11.56
C VAL A 137 12.59 13.27 10.26
N PHE A 138 12.76 11.97 10.30
CA PHE A 138 12.38 11.11 9.19
C PHE A 138 10.90 10.71 9.33
N PHE A 139 10.05 11.24 8.46
CA PHE A 139 8.65 10.85 8.34
C PHE A 139 8.58 9.51 7.59
N ALA A 140 8.57 8.43 8.36
CA ALA A 140 8.65 7.06 7.88
C ALA A 140 7.27 6.48 7.63
N ILE A 141 6.95 6.23 6.37
CA ILE A 141 5.72 5.57 5.93
C ILE A 141 6.05 4.27 5.22
N GLY A 142 5.10 3.36 5.16
CA GLY A 142 5.23 2.12 4.39
C GLY A 142 4.61 0.93 5.08
N PHE A 143 4.59 -0.17 4.36
CA PHE A 143 4.24 -1.49 4.89
C PHE A 143 5.47 -2.18 5.48
N GLU A 144 5.35 -3.49 5.77
CA GLU A 144 6.41 -4.30 6.37
C GLU A 144 7.71 -4.29 5.57
N THR A 145 7.66 -3.99 4.28
CA THR A 145 8.84 -3.88 3.40
C THR A 145 9.82 -2.80 3.85
N THR A 146 9.31 -1.67 4.35
CA THR A 146 10.12 -0.50 4.73
C THR A 146 10.39 -0.43 6.23
N THR A 147 9.85 -1.34 7.03
CA THR A 147 10.11 -1.38 8.48
C THR A 147 11.54 -1.77 8.84
N PRO A 148 12.20 -2.76 8.19
CA PRO A 148 13.59 -3.11 8.51
C PRO A 148 14.58 -1.97 8.23
N PRO A 149 14.56 -1.28 7.07
CA PRO A 149 15.45 -0.15 6.85
C PRO A 149 15.21 1.00 7.84
N THR A 150 13.97 1.26 8.28
CA THR A 150 13.69 2.26 9.32
C THR A 150 14.26 1.83 10.68
N ALA A 151 14.07 0.58 11.09
CA ALA A 151 14.66 0.06 12.32
C ALA A 151 16.19 0.11 12.28
N LEU A 152 16.81 -0.24 11.15
CA LEU A 152 18.26 -0.11 10.96
C LEU A 152 18.74 1.35 11.08
N THR A 153 17.96 2.28 10.52
CA THR A 153 18.27 3.72 10.58
C THR A 153 18.28 4.21 12.03
N ILE A 154 17.27 3.83 12.85
CA ILE A 154 17.19 4.18 14.27
C ILE A 154 18.36 3.56 15.04
N ARG A 155 18.68 2.29 14.80
CA ARG A 155 19.81 1.62 15.44
C ARG A 155 21.13 2.31 15.15
N ARG A 156 21.37 2.66 13.87
CA ARG A 156 22.59 3.41 13.47
C ARG A 156 22.64 4.80 14.10
N ALA A 157 21.52 5.52 14.18
CA ALA A 157 21.47 6.81 14.87
C ALA A 157 21.94 6.70 16.32
N LYS A 158 21.53 5.63 17.03
CA LYS A 158 21.95 5.35 18.40
C LYS A 158 23.44 4.98 18.47
N GLU A 159 23.91 4.08 17.60
CA GLU A 159 25.33 3.66 17.54
C GLU A 159 26.27 4.84 17.26
N GLU A 160 25.83 5.80 16.45
CA GLU A 160 26.58 6.99 16.09
C GLU A 160 26.38 8.17 17.07
N GLY A 161 25.51 8.04 18.07
CA GLY A 161 25.23 9.11 19.03
C GLY A 161 24.53 10.33 18.44
N LEU A 162 23.75 10.18 17.37
CA LEU A 162 23.02 11.28 16.72
C LEU A 162 21.83 11.72 17.55
N ALA A 163 22.04 12.67 18.45
CA ALA A 163 21.02 13.16 19.37
C ALA A 163 19.95 14.02 18.67
N ASN A 164 20.22 14.54 17.47
CA ASN A 164 19.34 15.41 16.70
C ASN A 164 18.48 14.67 15.66
N PHE A 165 18.44 13.33 15.68
CA PHE A 165 17.66 12.52 14.77
C PHE A 165 16.48 11.86 15.47
N SER A 166 15.32 11.86 14.82
CA SER A 166 14.13 11.11 15.27
C SER A 166 13.27 10.67 14.09
N VAL A 167 12.30 9.81 14.37
CA VAL A 167 11.41 9.22 13.36
C VAL A 167 9.95 9.45 13.74
N LEU A 168 9.16 10.02 12.85
CA LEU A 168 7.70 9.99 12.92
C LEU A 168 7.24 8.69 12.26
N CYS A 169 6.93 7.68 13.08
CA CYS A 169 6.67 6.31 12.62
C CYS A 169 5.21 6.12 12.22
N CYS A 170 4.97 5.93 10.91
CA CYS A 170 3.66 5.66 10.32
C CYS A 170 3.68 4.39 9.46
N HIS A 171 4.41 3.37 9.91
CA HIS A 171 4.41 2.05 9.30
C HIS A 171 3.14 1.29 9.65
N VAL A 172 2.53 0.69 8.63
CA VAL A 172 1.28 -0.08 8.73
C VAL A 172 1.50 -1.55 8.37
N LEU A 173 0.59 -2.41 8.84
CA LEU A 173 0.71 -3.87 8.75
C LEU A 173 -0.40 -4.46 7.88
N THR A 174 -0.01 -5.21 6.87
CA THR A 174 -0.91 -5.79 5.86
C THR A 174 -1.91 -6.80 6.42
N PRO A 175 -1.52 -7.82 7.22
CA PRO A 175 -2.47 -8.84 7.67
C PRO A 175 -3.66 -8.28 8.46
N ALA A 176 -3.43 -7.29 9.34
CA ALA A 176 -4.48 -6.65 10.11
C ALA A 176 -5.49 -5.88 9.25
N ALA A 177 -5.02 -5.23 8.19
CA ALA A 177 -5.88 -4.50 7.25
C ALA A 177 -6.78 -5.44 6.45
N ILE A 178 -6.27 -6.60 6.02
CA ILE A 178 -7.05 -7.62 5.31
C ILE A 178 -8.19 -8.12 6.21
N THR A 179 -7.88 -8.46 7.46
CA THR A 179 -8.86 -8.88 8.46
C THR A 179 -9.95 -7.82 8.64
N HIS A 180 -9.54 -6.57 8.86
CA HIS A 180 -10.47 -5.46 9.09
C HIS A 180 -11.46 -5.25 7.93
N ILE A 181 -10.99 -5.39 6.68
CA ILE A 181 -11.88 -5.27 5.51
C ILE A 181 -12.94 -6.36 5.51
N LEU A 182 -12.58 -7.61 5.77
CA LEU A 182 -13.57 -8.70 5.82
C LEU A 182 -14.57 -8.57 6.96
N GLU A 183 -14.17 -7.90 8.05
CA GLU A 183 -15.03 -7.64 9.20
C GLU A 183 -15.85 -6.36 9.06
N SER A 184 -15.57 -5.53 8.05
CA SER A 184 -16.30 -4.28 7.85
C SER A 184 -17.78 -4.56 7.52
N PRO A 185 -18.73 -3.75 8.04
CA PRO A 185 -20.15 -3.91 7.75
C PRO A 185 -20.47 -3.91 6.26
N GLU A 186 -19.78 -3.10 5.48
CA GLU A 186 -19.98 -2.99 4.02
C GLU A 186 -19.65 -4.28 3.27
N VAL A 187 -18.69 -5.05 3.77
CA VAL A 187 -18.32 -6.34 3.16
C VAL A 187 -19.13 -7.48 3.76
N ARG A 188 -19.36 -7.46 5.09
CA ARG A 188 -20.01 -8.53 5.83
C ARG A 188 -21.53 -8.53 5.71
N ASP A 189 -22.15 -7.36 5.83
CA ASP A 189 -23.62 -7.25 6.00
C ASP A 189 -24.34 -6.91 4.69
N SER A 190 -23.68 -6.22 3.75
CA SER A 190 -24.32 -5.76 2.52
C SER A 190 -24.29 -6.79 1.38
N GLY A 191 -23.46 -7.82 1.47
CA GLY A 191 -23.25 -8.75 0.35
C GLY A 191 -22.78 -8.09 -0.95
N THR A 192 -22.46 -6.78 -0.88
CA THR A 192 -22.16 -5.95 -2.06
C THR A 192 -20.81 -6.28 -2.68
N LEU A 193 -19.94 -6.95 -1.93
CA LEU A 193 -18.63 -7.35 -2.45
C LEU A 193 -18.27 -8.78 -2.01
N PRO A 194 -18.78 -9.81 -2.71
CA PRO A 194 -18.37 -11.19 -2.43
C PRO A 194 -16.90 -11.33 -2.84
N LEU A 195 -15.98 -11.32 -1.87
CA LEU A 195 -14.57 -11.63 -2.10
C LEU A 195 -14.38 -13.14 -1.99
N ASP A 196 -13.80 -13.75 -3.01
CA ASP A 196 -13.52 -15.19 -3.06
C ASP A 196 -12.11 -15.52 -2.60
N GLY A 197 -11.16 -14.58 -2.65
CA GLY A 197 -9.79 -14.78 -2.24
C GLY A 197 -8.92 -13.55 -2.45
N PHE A 198 -7.61 -13.70 -2.18
CA PHE A 198 -6.66 -12.59 -2.16
C PHE A 198 -5.38 -12.89 -2.91
N VAL A 199 -4.93 -11.91 -3.68
CA VAL A 199 -3.57 -11.86 -4.21
C VAL A 199 -2.68 -11.21 -3.16
N GLY A 200 -1.85 -12.02 -2.51
CA GLY A 200 -0.98 -11.60 -1.42
C GLY A 200 0.25 -10.84 -1.91
N PRO A 201 0.70 -9.81 -1.16
CA PRO A 201 1.75 -8.90 -1.59
C PRO A 201 3.14 -9.53 -1.50
N ALA A 202 3.85 -9.67 -2.64
CA ALA A 202 5.19 -10.24 -2.69
C ALA A 202 6.20 -9.47 -1.83
N HIS A 203 6.27 -8.13 -1.94
CA HIS A 203 7.25 -7.32 -1.22
C HIS A 203 7.14 -7.48 0.30
N VAL A 204 5.93 -7.41 0.84
CA VAL A 204 5.64 -7.64 2.26
C VAL A 204 6.06 -9.05 2.65
N SER A 205 5.69 -10.04 1.83
CA SER A 205 5.93 -11.46 2.12
C SER A 205 7.41 -11.86 2.05
N ILE A 206 8.27 -11.09 1.35
CA ILE A 206 9.74 -11.26 1.46
C ILE A 206 10.19 -11.05 2.90
N VAL A 207 9.58 -10.09 3.61
CA VAL A 207 9.93 -9.77 5.00
C VAL A 207 9.25 -10.73 5.97
N ILE A 208 7.90 -10.84 5.90
CA ILE A 208 7.14 -11.59 6.91
C ILE A 208 6.92 -13.07 6.59
N GLY A 209 7.14 -13.49 5.35
CA GLY A 209 6.84 -14.84 4.87
C GLY A 209 5.38 -15.04 4.47
N SER A 210 5.04 -16.29 4.11
CA SER A 210 3.67 -16.67 3.81
C SER A 210 2.89 -17.14 5.05
N ALA A 211 3.58 -17.58 6.11
CA ALA A 211 2.94 -18.12 7.32
C ALA A 211 1.95 -17.15 8.00
N PRO A 212 2.17 -15.82 8.08
CA PRO A 212 1.22 -14.91 8.71
C PRO A 212 -0.18 -14.86 8.08
N TYR A 213 -0.33 -15.32 6.85
CA TYR A 213 -1.63 -15.38 6.17
C TYR A 213 -2.39 -16.69 6.43
N GLU A 214 -1.75 -17.74 6.97
CA GLU A 214 -2.37 -19.05 7.20
C GLU A 214 -3.55 -19.00 8.20
N PRO A 215 -3.42 -18.33 9.37
CA PRO A 215 -4.56 -18.17 10.30
C PRO A 215 -5.75 -17.44 9.67
N PHE A 216 -5.45 -16.41 8.86
CA PHE A 216 -6.44 -15.64 8.13
C PHE A 216 -7.19 -16.52 7.10
N ALA A 217 -6.46 -17.23 6.24
CA ALA A 217 -7.05 -18.08 5.21
C ALA A 217 -7.97 -19.16 5.83
N ALA A 218 -7.54 -19.74 6.96
CA ALA A 218 -8.33 -20.73 7.69
C ALA A 218 -9.57 -20.12 8.34
N ALA A 219 -9.45 -18.98 9.05
CA ALA A 219 -10.54 -18.38 9.80
C ALA A 219 -11.66 -17.86 8.89
N TYR A 220 -11.31 -17.23 7.78
CA TYR A 220 -12.28 -16.63 6.85
C TYR A 220 -12.63 -17.54 5.66
N ARG A 221 -12.02 -18.71 5.56
CA ARG A 221 -12.18 -19.64 4.42
C ARG A 221 -11.96 -18.93 3.09
N LYS A 222 -10.90 -18.14 3.01
CA LYS A 222 -10.52 -17.38 1.82
C LYS A 222 -9.09 -17.75 1.42
N PRO A 223 -8.87 -18.29 0.21
CA PRO A 223 -7.54 -18.59 -0.28
C PRO A 223 -6.70 -17.30 -0.43
N VAL A 224 -5.40 -17.44 -0.20
CA VAL A 224 -4.42 -16.39 -0.44
C VAL A 224 -3.34 -16.98 -1.35
N VAL A 225 -3.02 -16.30 -2.45
CA VAL A 225 -1.88 -16.66 -3.30
C VAL A 225 -0.92 -15.49 -3.34
N ILE A 226 0.29 -15.69 -2.82
CA ILE A 226 1.34 -14.69 -2.88
C ILE A 226 1.89 -14.65 -4.30
N ALA A 227 1.87 -13.46 -4.91
CA ALA A 227 2.26 -13.26 -6.30
C ALA A 227 3.37 -12.22 -6.44
N GLY A 228 4.24 -12.41 -7.43
CA GLY A 228 5.12 -11.37 -7.93
C GLY A 228 4.34 -10.27 -8.68
N PHE A 229 5.07 -9.34 -9.32
CA PHE A 229 4.48 -8.16 -9.93
C PHE A 229 4.51 -8.17 -11.46
N GLU A 230 5.09 -9.19 -12.05
CA GLU A 230 5.10 -9.31 -13.49
C GLU A 230 3.76 -9.88 -13.99
N PRO A 231 3.36 -9.62 -15.25
CA PRO A 231 2.04 -10.05 -15.75
C PRO A 231 1.77 -11.54 -15.59
N VAL A 232 2.77 -12.38 -15.83
CA VAL A 232 2.66 -13.84 -15.71
C VAL A 232 2.47 -14.26 -14.25
N ASP A 233 3.17 -13.61 -13.30
CA ASP A 233 3.01 -13.87 -11.87
C ASP A 233 1.55 -13.64 -11.44
N VAL A 234 1.00 -12.47 -11.79
CA VAL A 234 -0.38 -12.10 -11.42
C VAL A 234 -1.39 -13.04 -12.06
N MET A 235 -1.24 -13.34 -13.36
CA MET A 235 -2.14 -14.25 -14.08
C MET A 235 -2.09 -15.67 -13.50
N GLN A 236 -0.91 -16.15 -13.15
CA GLN A 236 -0.72 -17.46 -12.51
C GLN A 236 -1.37 -17.51 -11.13
N ALA A 237 -1.21 -16.46 -10.33
CA ALA A 237 -1.85 -16.38 -9.02
C ALA A 237 -3.38 -16.38 -9.12
N VAL A 238 -3.96 -15.67 -10.09
CA VAL A 238 -5.41 -15.69 -10.35
C VAL A 238 -5.88 -17.10 -10.74
N LEU A 239 -5.13 -17.81 -11.59
CA LEU A 239 -5.44 -19.19 -11.95
C LEU A 239 -5.42 -20.13 -10.73
N MET A 240 -4.41 -19.99 -9.85
CA MET A 240 -4.33 -20.75 -8.61
C MET A 240 -5.51 -20.46 -7.68
N LEU A 241 -5.93 -19.19 -7.57
CA LEU A 241 -7.10 -18.80 -6.79
C LEU A 241 -8.40 -19.40 -7.35
N VAL A 242 -8.62 -19.35 -8.67
CA VAL A 242 -9.79 -19.97 -9.32
C VAL A 242 -9.84 -21.47 -9.00
N ARG A 243 -8.71 -22.17 -9.10
CA ARG A 243 -8.63 -23.61 -8.75
C ARG A 243 -8.98 -23.87 -7.31
N GLN A 244 -8.38 -23.12 -6.36
CA GLN A 244 -8.69 -23.31 -4.94
C GLN A 244 -10.17 -23.11 -4.66
N VAL A 245 -10.78 -22.08 -5.26
CA VAL A 245 -12.20 -21.78 -5.09
C VAL A 245 -13.08 -22.90 -5.66
N ASN A 246 -12.73 -23.44 -6.84
CA ASN A 246 -13.46 -24.55 -7.46
C ASN A 246 -13.35 -25.84 -6.66
N GLU A 247 -12.22 -26.09 -6.02
CA GLU A 247 -11.92 -27.26 -5.20
C GLU A 247 -12.41 -27.10 -3.74
N GLY A 248 -12.96 -25.94 -3.38
CA GLY A 248 -13.38 -25.64 -2.00
C GLY A 248 -12.22 -25.53 -1.01
N ARG A 249 -11.00 -25.28 -1.50
CA ARG A 249 -9.80 -25.08 -0.67
C ARG A 249 -9.64 -23.61 -0.26
N SER A 250 -9.04 -23.39 0.89
CA SER A 250 -8.78 -22.04 1.43
C SER A 250 -7.43 -22.05 2.14
N VAL A 251 -6.37 -22.25 1.37
CA VAL A 251 -4.99 -22.31 1.88
C VAL A 251 -4.15 -21.16 1.33
N VAL A 252 -3.00 -20.97 1.94
CA VAL A 252 -1.99 -20.02 1.44
C VAL A 252 -1.07 -20.75 0.47
N GLU A 253 -1.08 -20.32 -0.78
CA GLU A 253 -0.13 -20.78 -1.79
C GLU A 253 0.84 -19.64 -2.14
N ASN A 254 2.03 -19.99 -2.60
CA ASN A 254 3.07 -19.03 -2.95
C ASN A 254 3.51 -19.26 -4.40
N GLU A 255 3.09 -18.37 -5.28
CA GLU A 255 3.57 -18.35 -6.67
C GLU A 255 4.99 -17.76 -6.75
N PHE A 256 5.31 -16.80 -5.88
CA PHE A 256 6.57 -16.06 -5.90
C PHE A 256 7.70 -16.79 -5.14
N THR A 257 7.85 -18.09 -5.40
CA THR A 257 8.82 -18.97 -4.70
C THR A 257 10.28 -18.56 -4.88
N ARG A 258 10.58 -17.78 -5.94
CA ARG A 258 11.95 -17.29 -6.22
C ARG A 258 12.45 -16.27 -5.20
N ALA A 259 11.56 -15.67 -4.38
CA ALA A 259 11.94 -14.65 -3.41
C ALA A 259 11.24 -14.78 -2.05
N VAL A 260 10.11 -15.48 -1.97
CA VAL A 260 9.33 -15.60 -0.74
C VAL A 260 9.43 -17.00 -0.17
N GLY A 261 9.88 -17.10 1.07
CA GLY A 261 9.83 -18.31 1.87
C GLY A 261 8.72 -18.27 2.91
N ARG A 262 8.32 -19.44 3.46
CA ARG A 262 7.25 -19.51 4.46
C ARG A 262 7.54 -18.66 5.70
N GLN A 263 8.79 -18.56 6.14
CA GLN A 263 9.21 -17.83 7.35
C GLN A 263 9.65 -16.39 7.06
N GLY A 264 9.74 -15.96 5.80
CA GLY A 264 10.29 -14.67 5.42
C GLY A 264 11.74 -14.45 5.82
N ASN A 265 12.13 -13.20 6.02
CA ASN A 265 13.47 -12.81 6.43
C ASN A 265 13.54 -12.63 7.95
N ARG A 266 14.00 -13.67 8.67
CA ARG A 266 14.09 -13.66 10.13
C ARG A 266 15.04 -12.59 10.69
N HIS A 267 16.10 -12.24 9.98
CA HIS A 267 17.01 -11.18 10.42
C HIS A 267 16.32 -9.81 10.36
N ALA A 268 15.58 -9.55 9.29
CA ALA A 268 14.79 -8.34 9.17
C ALA A 268 13.69 -8.26 10.25
N GLN A 269 12.99 -9.37 10.51
CA GLN A 269 11.98 -9.46 11.55
C GLN A 269 12.56 -9.21 12.96
N ALA A 270 13.72 -9.81 13.27
CA ALA A 270 14.41 -9.60 14.56
C ALA A 270 14.82 -8.14 14.75
N LEU A 271 15.37 -7.50 13.69
CA LEU A 271 15.73 -6.10 13.71
C LEU A 271 14.52 -5.19 13.95
N VAL A 272 13.41 -5.48 13.29
CA VAL A 272 12.15 -4.73 13.50
C VAL A 272 11.67 -4.90 14.93
N ALA A 273 11.63 -6.12 15.46
CA ALA A 273 11.18 -6.41 16.83
C ALA A 273 12.07 -5.81 17.92
N GLU A 274 13.36 -5.55 17.63
CA GLU A 274 14.27 -4.86 18.53
C GLU A 274 13.86 -3.40 18.75
N VAL A 275 13.43 -2.72 17.69
CA VAL A 275 13.25 -1.25 17.67
C VAL A 275 11.78 -0.85 17.70
N LEU A 276 10.91 -1.65 17.06
CA LEU A 276 9.52 -1.33 16.85
C LEU A 276 8.60 -2.35 17.54
N GLU A 277 7.41 -1.90 17.90
CA GLU A 277 6.34 -2.76 18.44
C GLU A 277 4.98 -2.36 17.86
N THR A 278 4.00 -3.26 17.91
CA THR A 278 2.67 -3.02 17.39
C THR A 278 1.93 -1.98 18.24
N ARG A 279 1.28 -1.01 17.58
CA ARG A 279 0.34 -0.08 18.21
C ARG A 279 -0.99 -0.78 18.50
N PRO A 280 -1.72 -0.42 19.57
CA PRO A 280 -3.07 -0.94 19.83
C PRO A 280 -4.07 -0.64 18.70
N GLY A 281 -4.00 0.56 18.14
CA GLY A 281 -4.82 0.99 17.01
C GLY A 281 -4.10 2.04 16.17
N PHE A 282 -4.55 2.18 14.92
CA PHE A 282 -4.04 3.20 14.00
C PHE A 282 -5.13 3.52 12.98
N GLU A 283 -5.36 4.80 12.75
CA GLU A 283 -6.28 5.22 11.70
C GLU A 283 -5.66 4.97 10.32
N TRP A 284 -6.43 4.32 9.46
CA TRP A 284 -6.13 4.18 8.04
C TRP A 284 -7.07 5.07 7.25
N ARG A 285 -6.52 5.87 6.38
CA ARG A 285 -7.33 6.73 5.50
C ARG A 285 -8.30 5.88 4.69
N GLY A 286 -9.59 6.20 4.80
CA GLY A 286 -10.65 5.48 4.10
C GLY A 286 -11.12 4.18 4.76
N LEU A 287 -10.44 3.66 5.78
CA LEU A 287 -10.85 2.47 6.53
C LEU A 287 -11.24 2.77 7.99
N GLY A 288 -10.86 3.95 8.51
CA GLY A 288 -11.02 4.28 9.92
C GLY A 288 -9.95 3.65 10.81
N GLU A 289 -10.25 3.48 12.09
CA GLU A 289 -9.32 2.89 13.04
C GLU A 289 -9.24 1.37 12.89
N VAL A 290 -8.04 0.85 12.65
CA VAL A 290 -7.77 -0.57 12.46
C VAL A 290 -6.93 -1.07 13.64
N PRO A 291 -7.41 -2.02 14.44
CA PRO A 291 -6.70 -2.54 15.60
C PRO A 291 -5.40 -3.26 15.19
N ALA A 292 -4.35 -3.10 16.00
CA ALA A 292 -3.06 -3.79 15.85
C ALA A 292 -2.47 -3.74 14.43
N SER A 293 -2.67 -2.64 13.72
CA SER A 293 -2.38 -2.51 12.28
C SER A 293 -1.22 -1.58 11.94
N ALA A 294 -0.48 -1.09 12.93
CA ALA A 294 0.66 -0.23 12.71
C ALA A 294 1.74 -0.46 13.76
N LEU A 295 2.92 0.08 13.49
CA LEU A 295 4.06 0.02 14.40
C LEU A 295 4.30 1.39 15.07
N ARG A 296 4.89 1.34 16.26
CA ARG A 296 5.48 2.46 16.98
C ARG A 296 6.88 2.12 17.43
N ILE A 297 7.65 3.13 17.78
CA ILE A 297 8.97 2.96 18.36
C ILE A 297 8.81 2.47 19.81
N ARG A 298 9.58 1.46 20.20
CA ARG A 298 9.57 0.90 21.55
C ARG A 298 10.08 1.92 22.57
N GLN A 299 9.64 1.79 23.83
CA GLN A 299 9.99 2.71 24.91
C GLN A 299 11.51 2.85 25.12
N GLU A 300 12.27 1.77 24.91
CA GLU A 300 13.74 1.78 25.07
C GLU A 300 14.45 2.61 23.99
N TRP A 301 13.72 2.99 22.94
CA TRP A 301 14.16 3.80 21.82
C TRP A 301 13.44 5.15 21.75
N ALA A 302 12.73 5.56 22.81
CA ALA A 302 11.89 6.76 22.86
C ALA A 302 12.63 8.06 22.50
N ALA A 303 13.94 8.12 22.69
CA ALA A 303 14.77 9.27 22.27
C ALA A 303 14.72 9.53 20.75
N PHE A 304 14.40 8.49 19.98
CA PHE A 304 14.27 8.54 18.51
C PHE A 304 12.81 8.60 18.05
N ASP A 305 11.84 8.66 18.96
CA ASP A 305 10.42 8.79 18.63
C ASP A 305 10.04 10.27 18.55
N ALA A 306 9.73 10.75 17.35
CA ALA A 306 9.32 12.14 17.16
C ALA A 306 7.99 12.47 17.87
N GLU A 307 7.06 11.53 18.01
CA GLU A 307 5.81 11.77 18.75
C GLU A 307 6.09 12.08 20.21
N ALA A 308 6.93 11.27 20.86
CA ALA A 308 7.33 11.48 22.25
C ALA A 308 8.22 12.72 22.42
N ARG A 309 9.22 12.89 21.55
CA ARG A 309 10.22 13.96 21.60
C ARG A 309 9.63 15.35 21.49
N PHE A 310 8.66 15.53 20.58
CA PHE A 310 8.03 16.83 20.34
C PHE A 310 6.66 17.00 21.01
N GLY A 311 6.20 16.01 21.78
CA GLY A 311 4.89 16.02 22.41
C GLY A 311 3.75 16.15 21.39
N LEU A 312 3.81 15.39 20.30
CA LEU A 312 2.83 15.48 19.23
C LEU A 312 1.53 14.77 19.62
N GLU A 313 0.42 15.44 19.43
CA GLU A 313 -0.91 14.89 19.64
C GLU A 313 -1.59 14.60 18.30
N TYR A 314 -1.85 13.33 18.04
CA TYR A 314 -2.59 12.94 16.85
C TYR A 314 -4.07 13.36 16.94
N ARG A 315 -4.59 13.94 15.86
CA ARG A 315 -6.01 14.25 15.70
C ARG A 315 -6.51 13.62 14.40
N ALA A 316 -7.59 12.87 14.50
CA ALA A 316 -8.28 12.34 13.33
C ALA A 316 -8.90 13.49 12.52
N VAL A 317 -8.66 13.46 11.21
CA VAL A 317 -9.19 14.47 10.28
C VAL A 317 -9.96 13.76 9.18
N PRO A 318 -11.24 14.10 8.98
CA PRO A 318 -12.05 13.46 7.95
C PRO A 318 -11.55 13.81 6.54
N ASP A 319 -11.69 12.87 5.64
CA ASP A 319 -11.41 13.08 4.22
C ASP A 319 -12.37 14.09 3.58
N ASN A 320 -11.92 14.66 2.44
CA ASN A 320 -12.80 15.49 1.61
C ASN A 320 -14.04 14.70 1.20
N LYS A 321 -15.24 15.23 1.52
CA LYS A 321 -16.53 14.56 1.29
C LYS A 321 -16.81 14.23 -0.19
N ALA A 322 -16.17 14.92 -1.13
CA ALA A 322 -16.29 14.63 -2.55
C ALA A 322 -15.38 13.48 -2.99
N CYS A 323 -14.38 13.10 -2.18
CA CYS A 323 -13.44 12.03 -2.49
C CYS A 323 -14.01 10.67 -2.08
N GLU A 324 -14.00 9.72 -3.01
CA GLU A 324 -14.50 8.37 -2.79
C GLU A 324 -13.36 7.33 -2.64
N CYS A 325 -12.13 7.79 -2.32
CA CYS A 325 -10.98 6.89 -2.11
C CYS A 325 -11.28 5.77 -1.11
N GLY A 326 -11.98 6.04 -0.01
CA GLY A 326 -12.34 5.02 0.97
C GLY A 326 -13.18 3.88 0.39
N ALA A 327 -14.15 4.18 -0.48
CA ALA A 327 -14.94 3.16 -1.16
C ALA A 327 -14.11 2.39 -2.20
N ILE A 328 -13.17 3.06 -2.86
CA ILE A 328 -12.25 2.44 -3.83
C ILE A 328 -11.27 1.50 -3.13
N LEU A 329 -10.69 1.92 -2.00
CA LEU A 329 -9.76 1.11 -1.21
C LEU A 329 -10.41 -0.13 -0.58
N ARG A 330 -11.73 -0.09 -0.34
CA ARG A 330 -12.51 -1.25 0.09
C ARG A 330 -13.02 -2.10 -1.09
N GLY A 331 -12.73 -1.69 -2.33
CA GLY A 331 -13.16 -2.41 -3.54
C GLY A 331 -14.65 -2.24 -3.89
N VAL A 332 -15.36 -1.39 -3.18
CA VAL A 332 -16.80 -1.12 -3.41
C VAL A 332 -17.04 -0.32 -4.69
N LYS A 333 -16.07 0.52 -5.07
CA LYS A 333 -16.11 1.35 -6.28
C LYS A 333 -14.83 1.19 -7.11
N LYS A 334 -14.95 1.43 -8.42
CA LYS A 334 -13.81 1.61 -9.32
C LYS A 334 -13.43 3.09 -9.38
N PRO A 335 -12.18 3.45 -9.75
CA PRO A 335 -11.80 4.84 -9.96
C PRO A 335 -12.72 5.63 -10.90
N ALA A 336 -13.15 5.00 -11.99
CA ALA A 336 -14.06 5.61 -12.99
C ALA A 336 -15.45 5.95 -12.41
N ASP A 337 -15.89 5.29 -11.33
CA ASP A 337 -17.19 5.56 -10.70
C ASP A 337 -17.15 6.82 -9.80
N CYS A 338 -15.95 7.34 -9.49
CA CYS A 338 -15.79 8.51 -8.65
C CYS A 338 -16.13 9.80 -9.41
N LYS A 339 -17.08 10.58 -8.90
CA LYS A 339 -17.62 11.77 -9.56
C LYS A 339 -16.58 12.87 -9.87
N ILE A 340 -15.51 12.94 -9.07
CA ILE A 340 -14.46 13.94 -9.26
C ILE A 340 -13.24 13.41 -10.01
N PHE A 341 -13.22 12.11 -10.35
CA PHE A 341 -12.11 11.49 -11.08
C PHE A 341 -11.95 12.12 -12.48
N GLY A 342 -10.74 12.54 -12.79
CA GLY A 342 -10.41 13.10 -14.11
C GLY A 342 -10.96 14.50 -14.40
N THR A 343 -11.69 15.09 -13.46
CA THR A 343 -12.20 16.46 -13.54
C THR A 343 -11.49 17.35 -12.52
N VAL A 344 -11.93 17.35 -11.28
CA VAL A 344 -11.31 18.10 -10.18
C VAL A 344 -10.09 17.36 -9.61
N CYS A 345 -10.17 16.02 -9.53
CA CYS A 345 -9.12 15.18 -8.99
C CYS A 345 -8.26 14.58 -10.12
N THR A 346 -7.06 15.11 -10.28
CA THR A 346 -6.04 14.69 -11.27
C THR A 346 -4.70 14.49 -10.57
N PRO A 347 -3.70 13.85 -11.21
CA PRO A 347 -2.36 13.74 -10.63
C PRO A 347 -1.70 15.08 -10.31
N GLU A 348 -2.03 16.13 -11.06
CA GLU A 348 -1.52 17.50 -10.84
C GLU A 348 -2.24 18.18 -9.67
N ASN A 349 -3.51 17.85 -9.45
CA ASN A 349 -4.35 18.40 -8.37
C ASN A 349 -5.08 17.27 -7.63
N PRO A 350 -4.38 16.43 -6.85
CA PRO A 350 -4.98 15.32 -6.16
C PRO A 350 -5.87 15.83 -5.00
N VAL A 351 -7.15 15.42 -5.00
CA VAL A 351 -8.09 15.65 -3.88
C VAL A 351 -8.01 14.50 -2.88
N GLY A 352 -7.79 13.29 -3.37
CA GLY A 352 -7.59 12.08 -2.56
C GLY A 352 -6.20 11.49 -2.72
N SER A 353 -5.75 10.77 -1.70
CA SER A 353 -4.43 10.14 -1.65
C SER A 353 -4.20 9.09 -2.74
N CYS A 354 -5.25 8.39 -3.19
CA CYS A 354 -5.15 7.38 -4.26
C CYS A 354 -4.74 7.95 -5.63
N MET A 355 -4.81 9.28 -5.82
CA MET A 355 -4.38 9.96 -7.04
C MET A 355 -2.92 10.44 -6.98
N VAL A 356 -2.26 10.29 -5.82
CA VAL A 356 -0.90 10.83 -5.59
C VAL A 356 0.19 9.88 -6.06
N SER A 357 0.16 8.63 -5.61
CA SER A 357 1.16 7.62 -5.93
C SER A 357 0.75 6.79 -7.14
N SER A 358 1.70 6.40 -7.98
CA SER A 358 1.50 5.48 -9.10
C SER A 358 0.99 4.09 -8.66
N GLU A 359 1.12 3.77 -7.39
CA GLU A 359 0.58 2.56 -6.76
C GLU A 359 -0.88 2.71 -6.30
N GLY A 360 -1.42 3.92 -6.31
CA GLY A 360 -2.81 4.17 -5.95
C GLY A 360 -3.76 3.81 -7.10
N ALA A 361 -4.90 3.21 -6.79
CA ALA A 361 -5.86 2.75 -7.78
C ALA A 361 -6.29 3.87 -8.76
N CYS A 362 -6.54 5.08 -8.27
CA CYS A 362 -6.92 6.22 -9.10
C CYS A 362 -5.78 6.65 -10.03
N ALA A 363 -4.55 6.78 -9.54
CA ALA A 363 -3.41 7.20 -10.35
C ALA A 363 -3.02 6.13 -11.38
N ALA A 364 -3.07 4.85 -11.01
CA ALA A 364 -2.84 3.73 -11.93
C ALA A 364 -3.90 3.71 -13.05
N HIS A 365 -5.19 3.85 -12.70
CA HIS A 365 -6.27 3.93 -13.70
C HIS A 365 -6.13 5.17 -14.58
N TRP A 366 -5.79 6.33 -14.02
CA TRP A 366 -5.52 7.55 -14.78
C TRP A 366 -4.43 7.34 -15.83
N SER A 367 -3.32 6.72 -15.42
CA SER A 367 -2.15 6.58 -16.29
C SER A 367 -2.33 5.53 -17.38
N TYR A 368 -3.03 4.43 -17.10
CA TYR A 368 -3.07 3.26 -17.97
C TYR A 368 -4.47 2.81 -18.39
N GLY A 369 -5.52 3.13 -17.62
CA GLY A 369 -6.86 2.62 -17.80
C GLY A 369 -7.85 3.60 -18.43
N ARG A 370 -7.70 4.90 -18.22
CA ARG A 370 -8.72 5.91 -18.54
C ARG A 370 -9.17 5.97 -20.00
N PHE A 371 -8.36 5.48 -20.92
CA PHE A 371 -8.69 5.47 -22.35
C PHE A 371 -9.16 4.10 -22.85
N ARG A 372 -9.11 3.06 -22.03
CA ARG A 372 -9.52 1.70 -22.43
C ARG A 372 -11.04 1.54 -22.45
N ASP A 373 -11.74 2.29 -21.62
CA ASP A 373 -13.20 2.29 -21.52
C ASP A 373 -13.87 3.17 -22.61
N ILE A 374 -13.08 3.85 -23.47
CA ILE A 374 -13.61 4.61 -24.60
C ILE A 374 -13.90 3.62 -25.73
N PRO A 375 -15.17 3.45 -26.14
CA PRO A 375 -15.48 2.60 -27.30
C PRO A 375 -14.70 3.11 -28.52
N VAL A 376 -13.86 2.27 -29.09
CA VAL A 376 -13.19 2.59 -30.35
C VAL A 376 -14.30 2.74 -31.37
N ARG A 377 -14.63 3.98 -31.77
CA ARG A 377 -15.52 4.19 -32.88
C ARG A 377 -14.87 3.56 -34.13
N ALA A 378 -15.48 2.51 -34.62
CA ALA A 378 -15.03 1.76 -35.80
C ALA A 378 -14.98 2.60 -37.10
N GLU A 379 -15.27 3.89 -37.04
CA GLU A 379 -15.36 4.81 -38.18
C GLU A 379 -14.07 5.56 -38.50
N ALA A 380 -12.97 5.33 -37.81
CA ALA A 380 -11.72 6.08 -38.03
C ALA A 380 -10.67 5.33 -38.90
N LEU A 381 -11.05 4.20 -39.54
CA LEU A 381 -10.17 3.40 -40.41
C LEU A 381 -10.84 3.06 -41.75
N ALA A 382 -11.66 3.96 -42.29
CA ALA A 382 -12.13 3.85 -43.65
C ALA A 382 -11.44 4.89 -44.55
#